data_acc5bed83957508fb0f76c05db7265ab
#
_entry.id   acc5bed83957508fb0f76c05db7265ab
#
_cell.length_a   1.000
_cell.length_b   1.000
_cell.length_c   1.000
_cell.angle_alpha   90.00
_cell.angle_beta   90.00
_cell.angle_gamma   90.00
#
_symmetry.space_group_name_H-M   'P 1'
#
loop_
_entity.id
_entity.type
_entity.pdbx_description
1 polymer ?
#
loop_
_entity_poly.entity_id
_entity_poly.type
_entity_poly.pdbx_seq_one_letter_code
_entity_poly.pdbx_strand_id
1 'polypeptide(L)'
;IASLSCYLQENVDRQRGAGVYDTSIAVLKKLNALGYGRNGLTLDLVYNPLAGFLPPDQVLLQRDYTQFLKEHYHITFNSVIPITNAPIGRFKELLRQEKKLDCYQQLLQNSFNPATMDKLMCKTLVSINHQGYVYDCDFNLALDRRVKGYENVRFWEIDLSCFSPDITFDEHCYACTAGSGSSCHGTLADKKAACASG
;
A
#
# COMPACT_ATOMS: atom_id res chain seq x y z
N ILE A 1 1.29 -10.24 -7.57
CA ILE A 1 0.94 -8.80 -7.50
C ILE A 1 1.95 -8.03 -8.36
N ALA A 2 1.47 -7.07 -9.17
CA ALA A 2 2.28 -6.19 -10.00
C ALA A 2 1.95 -4.71 -9.71
N SER A 3 2.98 -3.86 -9.70
CA SER A 3 2.79 -2.45 -9.41
C SER A 3 2.56 -1.66 -10.71
N LEU A 4 1.36 -1.14 -10.89
CA LEU A 4 1.02 -0.16 -11.92
C LEU A 4 0.29 1.00 -11.23
N SER A 5 1.05 1.99 -10.79
CA SER A 5 0.55 3.06 -9.91
C SER A 5 -0.55 3.93 -10.52
N CYS A 6 -0.65 3.96 -11.84
CA CYS A 6 -1.74 4.58 -12.60
C CYS A 6 -1.89 3.87 -13.95
N TYR A 7 -3.09 3.88 -14.52
CA TYR A 7 -3.31 3.40 -15.90
C TYR A 7 -2.93 4.45 -16.97
N LEU A 8 -2.67 5.69 -16.57
CA LEU A 8 -2.21 6.75 -17.48
C LEU A 8 -0.69 6.84 -17.47
N GLN A 9 -0.07 6.80 -18.65
CA GLN A 9 1.38 6.83 -18.85
C GLN A 9 2.02 8.05 -18.19
N GLU A 10 1.49 9.24 -18.44
CA GLU A 10 2.01 10.50 -17.88
C GLU A 10 2.17 10.46 -16.36
N ASN A 11 1.21 9.87 -15.66
CA ASN A 11 1.23 9.77 -14.21
C ASN A 11 2.29 8.77 -13.71
N VAL A 12 2.43 7.63 -14.38
CA VAL A 12 3.44 6.63 -14.01
C VAL A 12 4.85 7.16 -14.26
N ASP A 13 5.08 7.73 -15.43
CA ASP A 13 6.41 8.23 -15.82
C ASP A 13 6.83 9.42 -14.95
N ARG A 14 5.89 10.31 -14.56
CA ARG A 14 6.16 11.38 -13.60
C ARG A 14 6.52 10.86 -12.20
N GLN A 15 5.91 9.76 -11.76
CA GLN A 15 6.15 9.18 -10.43
C GLN A 15 7.40 8.33 -10.36
N ARG A 16 7.70 7.58 -11.43
CA ARG A 16 8.68 6.48 -11.42
C ARG A 16 9.83 6.67 -12.40
N GLY A 17 9.74 7.64 -13.30
CA GLY A 17 10.71 7.92 -14.35
C GLY A 17 10.19 7.55 -15.74
N ALA A 18 10.76 8.22 -16.73
CA ALA A 18 10.38 8.04 -18.14
C ALA A 18 10.58 6.60 -18.61
N GLY A 19 9.60 6.06 -19.36
CA GLY A 19 9.62 4.70 -19.93
C GLY A 19 9.25 3.57 -18.95
N VAL A 20 9.01 3.88 -17.67
CA VAL A 20 8.57 2.87 -16.69
C VAL A 20 7.18 2.35 -17.03
N TYR A 21 6.31 3.20 -17.57
CA TYR A 21 4.98 2.78 -18.01
C TYR A 21 5.05 1.73 -19.12
N ASP A 22 5.78 2.00 -20.20
CA ASP A 22 5.88 1.08 -21.32
C ASP A 22 6.49 -0.27 -20.94
N THR A 23 7.51 -0.22 -20.06
CA THR A 23 8.12 -1.43 -19.49
C THR A 23 7.10 -2.22 -18.68
N SER A 24 6.29 -1.55 -17.84
CA SER A 24 5.24 -2.19 -17.04
C SER A 24 4.18 -2.84 -17.92
N ILE A 25 3.70 -2.15 -18.95
CA ILE A 25 2.75 -2.70 -19.92
C ILE A 25 3.31 -3.94 -20.64
N ALA A 26 4.58 -3.89 -21.07
CA ALA A 26 5.24 -5.02 -21.70
C ALA A 26 5.33 -6.24 -20.76
N VAL A 27 5.64 -6.03 -19.49
CA VAL A 27 5.66 -7.09 -18.46
C VAL A 27 4.26 -7.66 -18.23
N LEU A 28 3.23 -6.83 -18.10
CA LEU A 28 1.85 -7.29 -17.91
C LEU A 28 1.36 -8.13 -19.09
N LYS A 29 1.69 -7.74 -20.34
CA LYS A 29 1.39 -8.57 -21.53
C LYS A 29 2.09 -9.93 -21.48
N LYS A 30 3.35 -9.99 -21.05
CA LYS A 30 4.07 -11.26 -20.85
C LYS A 30 3.40 -12.12 -19.77
N LEU A 31 2.99 -11.53 -18.65
CA LEU A 31 2.27 -12.25 -17.60
C LEU A 31 0.94 -12.80 -18.11
N ASN A 32 0.17 -12.04 -18.89
CA ASN A 32 -1.05 -12.53 -19.50
C ASN A 32 -0.80 -13.67 -20.50
N ALA A 33 0.29 -13.63 -21.27
CA ALA A 33 0.67 -14.71 -22.19
C ALA A 33 1.02 -16.01 -21.43
N LEU A 34 1.54 -15.90 -20.19
CA LEU A 34 1.80 -17.01 -19.29
C LEU A 34 0.55 -17.50 -18.53
N GLY A 35 -0.62 -16.84 -18.74
CA GLY A 35 -1.89 -17.22 -18.12
C GLY A 35 -2.27 -16.43 -16.84
N TYR A 36 -1.42 -15.53 -16.35
CA TYR A 36 -1.76 -14.68 -15.21
C TYR A 36 -2.88 -13.70 -15.58
N GLY A 37 -3.80 -13.45 -14.63
CA GLY A 37 -5.04 -12.69 -14.88
C GLY A 37 -6.11 -13.49 -15.61
N ARG A 38 -5.82 -14.79 -15.90
CA ARG A 38 -6.72 -15.75 -16.58
C ARG A 38 -6.44 -17.16 -16.03
N ASN A 39 -7.32 -18.09 -16.32
CA ASN A 39 -7.09 -19.54 -16.14
C ASN A 39 -6.62 -19.96 -14.71
N GLY A 40 -7.10 -19.27 -13.67
CA GLY A 40 -6.77 -19.60 -12.27
C GLY A 40 -5.45 -19.00 -11.76
N LEU A 41 -4.64 -18.34 -12.59
CA LEU A 41 -3.44 -17.62 -12.15
C LEU A 41 -3.78 -16.16 -11.86
N THR A 42 -3.71 -15.78 -10.58
CA THR A 42 -4.07 -14.43 -10.14
C THR A 42 -3.02 -13.39 -10.53
N LEU A 43 -3.49 -12.25 -11.05
CA LEU A 43 -2.72 -11.03 -11.29
C LEU A 43 -3.44 -9.85 -10.68
N ASP A 44 -2.94 -9.32 -9.60
CA ASP A 44 -3.45 -8.10 -8.97
C ASP A 44 -2.53 -6.93 -9.24
N LEU A 45 -3.10 -5.75 -9.46
CA LEU A 45 -2.37 -4.52 -9.72
C LEU A 45 -2.41 -3.61 -8.49
N VAL A 46 -1.32 -2.93 -8.20
CA VAL A 46 -1.25 -1.95 -7.11
C VAL A 46 -1.31 -0.54 -7.66
N TYR A 47 -2.29 0.22 -7.17
CA TYR A 47 -2.44 1.65 -7.38
C TYR A 47 -1.86 2.45 -6.22
N ASN A 48 -1.14 3.52 -6.51
CA ASN A 48 -0.72 4.53 -5.53
C ASN A 48 -1.04 5.93 -6.04
N PRO A 49 -1.60 6.82 -5.22
CA PRO A 49 -1.77 8.22 -5.57
C PRO A 49 -0.45 8.89 -5.91
N LEU A 50 -0.47 9.82 -6.87
CA LEU A 50 0.73 10.56 -7.29
C LEU A 50 1.19 11.61 -6.28
N ALA A 51 0.28 12.09 -5.43
CA ALA A 51 0.49 13.19 -4.50
C ALA A 51 -0.17 12.92 -3.14
N GLY A 52 -0.24 13.94 -2.29
CA GLY A 52 -0.81 13.88 -0.95
C GLY A 52 -2.35 13.88 -0.94
N PHE A 53 -2.97 12.84 -1.48
CA PHE A 53 -4.41 12.60 -1.39
C PHE A 53 -4.70 11.10 -1.18
N LEU A 54 -5.92 10.81 -0.71
CA LEU A 54 -6.35 9.44 -0.51
C LEU A 54 -6.70 8.76 -1.85
N PRO A 55 -6.53 7.42 -1.95
CA PRO A 55 -7.01 6.67 -3.10
C PRO A 55 -8.52 6.87 -3.30
N PRO A 56 -8.99 6.87 -4.56
CA PRO A 56 -10.42 6.81 -4.84
C PRO A 56 -11.03 5.46 -4.44
N ASP A 57 -12.36 5.37 -4.52
CA ASP A 57 -13.09 4.12 -4.26
C ASP A 57 -12.53 2.97 -5.12
N GLN A 58 -12.27 1.83 -4.49
CA GLN A 58 -11.65 0.67 -5.15
C GLN A 58 -12.50 0.14 -6.32
N VAL A 59 -13.83 0.21 -6.24
CA VAL A 59 -14.71 -0.29 -7.30
C VAL A 59 -14.64 0.59 -8.53
N LEU A 60 -14.62 1.91 -8.32
CA LEU A 60 -14.47 2.86 -9.42
C LEU A 60 -13.10 2.69 -10.07
N LEU A 61 -12.06 2.59 -9.26
CA LEU A 61 -10.70 2.38 -9.72
C LEU A 61 -10.55 1.07 -10.51
N GLN A 62 -11.13 -0.02 -9.99
CA GLN A 62 -11.16 -1.33 -10.67
C GLN A 62 -11.80 -1.22 -12.06
N ARG A 63 -12.95 -0.54 -12.15
CA ARG A 63 -13.66 -0.35 -13.41
C ARG A 63 -12.80 0.41 -14.42
N ASP A 64 -12.22 1.53 -14.00
CA ASP A 64 -11.44 2.41 -14.88
C ASP A 64 -10.17 1.71 -15.39
N TYR A 65 -9.46 0.99 -14.51
CA TYR A 65 -8.31 0.17 -14.90
C TYR A 65 -8.70 -0.95 -15.87
N THR A 66 -9.79 -1.66 -15.57
CA THR A 66 -10.26 -2.77 -16.41
C THR A 66 -10.60 -2.28 -17.81
N GLN A 67 -11.39 -1.20 -17.90
CA GLN A 67 -11.78 -0.63 -19.17
C GLN A 67 -10.55 -0.18 -19.96
N PHE A 68 -9.71 0.66 -19.38
CA PHE A 68 -8.55 1.25 -20.05
C PHE A 68 -7.54 0.19 -20.53
N LEU A 69 -7.13 -0.72 -19.63
CA LEU A 69 -6.11 -1.71 -19.96
C LEU A 69 -6.62 -2.77 -20.97
N LYS A 70 -7.90 -3.09 -20.93
CA LYS A 70 -8.51 -3.99 -21.92
C LYS A 70 -8.61 -3.34 -23.30
N GLU A 71 -9.10 -2.11 -23.38
CA GLU A 71 -9.32 -1.41 -24.64
C GLU A 71 -8.00 -1.06 -25.36
N HIS A 72 -6.99 -0.59 -24.64
CA HIS A 72 -5.76 -0.09 -25.23
C HIS A 72 -4.68 -1.15 -25.37
N TYR A 73 -4.64 -2.16 -24.49
CA TYR A 73 -3.52 -3.10 -24.41
C TYR A 73 -3.93 -4.58 -24.43
N HIS A 74 -5.23 -4.89 -24.37
CA HIS A 74 -5.77 -6.26 -24.26
C HIS A 74 -5.27 -6.99 -22.99
N ILE A 75 -4.92 -6.23 -21.94
CA ILE A 75 -4.47 -6.76 -20.67
C ILE A 75 -5.68 -7.07 -19.79
N THR A 76 -5.61 -8.24 -19.14
CA THR A 76 -6.57 -8.69 -18.10
C THR A 76 -5.86 -8.88 -16.78
N PHE A 77 -6.56 -8.61 -15.68
CA PHE A 77 -6.09 -8.78 -14.31
C PHE A 77 -7.29 -9.06 -13.40
N ASN A 78 -7.04 -9.47 -12.14
CA ASN A 78 -8.10 -9.85 -11.22
C ASN A 78 -8.60 -8.66 -10.38
N SER A 79 -7.70 -7.95 -9.70
CA SER A 79 -8.07 -6.83 -8.85
C SER A 79 -7.08 -5.66 -8.89
N VAL A 80 -7.56 -4.45 -8.53
CA VAL A 80 -6.70 -3.30 -8.21
C VAL A 80 -6.69 -3.10 -6.70
N ILE A 81 -5.51 -3.05 -6.14
CA ILE A 81 -5.24 -2.82 -4.72
C ILE A 81 -4.85 -1.35 -4.55
N PRO A 82 -5.73 -0.48 -4.02
CA PRO A 82 -5.37 0.90 -3.72
C PRO A 82 -4.55 0.96 -2.44
N ILE A 83 -3.39 1.61 -2.50
CA ILE A 83 -2.52 1.83 -1.34
C ILE A 83 -2.40 3.33 -1.07
N THR A 84 -2.71 3.75 0.15
CA THR A 84 -2.45 5.11 0.63
C THR A 84 -0.95 5.30 0.84
N ASN A 85 -0.41 6.41 0.37
CA ASN A 85 1.00 6.70 0.59
C ASN A 85 1.27 7.05 2.07
N ALA A 86 2.18 6.32 2.70
CA ALA A 86 2.67 6.71 4.02
C ALA A 86 3.69 7.87 3.90
N PRO A 87 3.58 8.93 4.74
CA PRO A 87 4.49 10.08 4.69
C PRO A 87 5.84 9.74 5.31
N ILE A 88 6.59 8.83 4.67
CA ILE A 88 7.93 8.39 5.06
C ILE A 88 8.91 8.48 3.89
N GLY A 89 10.21 8.40 4.17
CA GLY A 89 11.27 8.36 3.15
C GLY A 89 11.13 9.45 2.10
N ARG A 90 11.30 9.09 0.84
CA ARG A 90 11.27 10.03 -0.32
C ARG A 90 9.95 10.77 -0.45
N PHE A 91 8.82 10.14 -0.12
CA PHE A 91 7.52 10.81 -0.22
C PHE A 91 7.36 11.89 0.86
N LYS A 92 7.84 11.64 2.08
CA LYS A 92 7.88 12.67 3.15
C LYS A 92 8.72 13.87 2.71
N GLU A 93 9.86 13.62 2.09
CA GLU A 93 10.74 14.68 1.62
C GLU A 93 10.10 15.51 0.48
N LEU A 94 9.45 14.85 -0.48
CA LEU A 94 8.68 15.52 -1.52
C LEU A 94 7.59 16.44 -0.92
N LEU A 95 6.82 15.93 0.04
CA LEU A 95 5.77 16.70 0.71
C LEU A 95 6.35 17.91 1.47
N ARG A 96 7.54 17.79 2.06
CA ARG A 96 8.25 18.90 2.71
C ARG A 96 8.67 19.99 1.71
N GLN A 97 9.27 19.58 0.59
CA GLN A 97 9.68 20.49 -0.48
C GLN A 97 8.48 21.24 -1.06
N GLU A 98 7.34 20.58 -1.20
CA GLU A 98 6.09 21.18 -1.66
C GLU A 98 5.33 21.94 -0.56
N LYS A 99 5.82 21.98 0.69
CA LYS A 99 5.14 22.55 1.87
C LYS A 99 3.74 21.97 2.12
N LYS A 100 3.56 20.68 1.83
CA LYS A 100 2.28 19.97 1.95
C LYS A 100 2.28 18.89 3.05
N LEU A 101 3.39 18.70 3.79
CA LEU A 101 3.50 17.61 4.77
C LEU A 101 2.42 17.71 5.84
N ASP A 102 2.30 18.87 6.48
CA ASP A 102 1.34 19.07 7.58
C ASP A 102 -0.11 18.92 7.09
N CYS A 103 -0.41 19.48 5.91
CA CYS A 103 -1.72 19.33 5.29
C CYS A 103 -2.06 17.86 5.00
N TYR A 104 -1.10 17.08 4.50
CA TYR A 104 -1.31 15.67 4.23
C TYR A 104 -1.45 14.84 5.51
N GLN A 105 -0.64 15.11 6.54
CA GLN A 105 -0.79 14.48 7.85
C GLN A 105 -2.16 14.78 8.46
N GLN A 106 -2.62 16.03 8.39
CA GLN A 106 -3.95 16.41 8.84
C GLN A 106 -5.06 15.69 8.05
N LEU A 107 -4.91 15.54 6.72
CA LEU A 107 -5.84 14.78 5.89
C LEU A 107 -5.94 13.33 6.38
N LEU A 108 -4.80 12.66 6.63
CA LEU A 108 -4.77 11.29 7.12
C LEU A 108 -5.44 11.16 8.50
N GLN A 109 -5.13 12.07 9.43
CA GLN A 109 -5.73 12.09 10.78
C GLN A 109 -7.24 12.31 10.73
N ASN A 110 -7.70 13.30 9.95
CA ASN A 110 -9.12 13.61 9.80
C ASN A 110 -9.90 12.49 9.11
N SER A 111 -9.20 11.64 8.37
CA SER A 111 -9.76 10.50 7.65
C SER A 111 -9.63 9.18 8.42
N PHE A 112 -9.20 9.23 9.70
CA PHE A 112 -9.06 8.03 10.52
C PHE A 112 -10.36 7.26 10.61
N ASN A 113 -10.29 5.96 10.30
CA ASN A 113 -11.43 5.07 10.31
C ASN A 113 -11.21 3.91 11.28
N PRO A 114 -11.90 3.88 12.43
CA PRO A 114 -11.73 2.83 13.42
C PRO A 114 -12.13 1.43 12.91
N ALA A 115 -12.99 1.33 11.89
CA ALA A 115 -13.38 0.05 11.29
C ALA A 115 -12.22 -0.69 10.59
N THR A 116 -11.10 -0.02 10.36
CA THR A 116 -9.90 -0.62 9.77
C THR A 116 -9.02 -1.34 10.80
N MET A 117 -9.17 -1.00 12.07
CA MET A 117 -8.22 -1.38 13.13
C MET A 117 -8.04 -2.89 13.30
N ASP A 118 -9.09 -3.68 13.12
CA ASP A 118 -9.02 -5.13 13.34
C ASP A 118 -8.27 -5.87 12.23
N LYS A 119 -8.15 -5.26 11.06
CA LYS A 119 -7.54 -5.87 9.86
C LYS A 119 -6.13 -5.31 9.55
N LEU A 120 -5.55 -4.52 10.46
CA LEU A 120 -4.20 -3.97 10.27
C LEU A 120 -3.16 -5.09 10.27
N MET A 121 -2.26 -5.05 9.28
CA MET A 121 -1.20 -6.06 9.10
C MET A 121 -0.24 -6.14 10.29
N CYS A 122 0.08 -5.02 10.93
CA CYS A 122 0.96 -4.97 12.09
C CYS A 122 0.44 -5.77 13.31
N LYS A 123 -0.85 -6.17 13.32
CA LYS A 123 -1.41 -7.04 14.36
C LYS A 123 -1.08 -8.53 14.19
N THR A 124 -0.72 -8.95 12.97
CA THR A 124 -0.55 -10.36 12.61
C THR A 124 0.74 -10.65 11.85
N LEU A 125 1.49 -9.62 11.48
CA LEU A 125 2.69 -9.71 10.67
C LEU A 125 3.86 -9.06 11.42
N VAL A 126 5.04 -9.62 11.24
CA VAL A 126 6.32 -8.99 11.60
C VAL A 126 7.21 -8.92 10.37
N SER A 127 8.00 -7.85 10.27
CA SER A 127 9.02 -7.69 9.24
C SER A 127 10.40 -7.93 9.83
N ILE A 128 11.26 -8.63 9.09
CA ILE A 128 12.63 -8.96 9.55
C ILE A 128 13.60 -8.41 8.53
N ASN A 129 14.60 -7.63 8.97
CA ASN A 129 15.63 -7.14 8.08
C ASN A 129 16.71 -8.22 7.81
N HIS A 130 17.64 -7.90 6.88
CA HIS A 130 18.73 -8.81 6.48
C HIS A 130 19.72 -9.13 7.63
N GLN A 131 19.69 -8.38 8.71
CA GLN A 131 20.50 -8.61 9.90
C GLN A 131 19.77 -9.43 10.97
N GLY A 132 18.47 -9.76 10.76
CA GLY A 132 17.65 -10.53 11.69
C GLY A 132 16.91 -9.70 12.73
N TYR A 133 16.94 -8.36 12.68
CA TYR A 133 16.16 -7.52 13.59
C TYR A 133 14.69 -7.50 13.19
N VAL A 134 13.81 -7.39 14.19
CA VAL A 134 12.36 -7.52 14.05
C VAL A 134 11.68 -6.16 14.14
N TYR A 135 10.66 -5.97 13.31
CA TYR A 135 9.86 -4.75 13.21
C TYR A 135 8.37 -5.09 13.14
N ASP A 136 7.51 -4.23 13.68
CA ASP A 136 6.06 -4.42 13.70
C ASP A 136 5.44 -4.42 12.30
N CYS A 137 6.05 -3.69 11.36
CA CYS A 137 5.61 -3.60 9.97
C CYS A 137 6.73 -3.09 9.05
N ASP A 138 6.49 -3.13 7.74
CA ASP A 138 7.43 -2.66 6.73
C ASP A 138 7.73 -1.16 6.83
N PHE A 139 6.79 -0.34 7.29
CA PHE A 139 7.03 1.09 7.51
C PHE A 139 7.98 1.32 8.69
N ASN A 140 7.79 0.60 9.81
CA ASN A 140 8.71 0.65 10.93
C ASN A 140 10.10 0.10 10.55
N LEU A 141 10.16 -0.93 9.69
CA LEU A 141 11.41 -1.41 9.11
C LEU A 141 12.09 -0.33 8.26
N ALA A 142 11.35 0.35 7.39
CA ALA A 142 11.89 1.44 6.56
C ALA A 142 12.37 2.65 7.37
N LEU A 143 11.87 2.84 8.58
CA LEU A 143 12.25 3.89 9.53
C LEU A 143 13.29 3.44 10.56
N ASP A 144 13.75 2.19 10.49
CA ASP A 144 14.61 1.50 11.48
C ASP A 144 14.07 1.59 12.91
N ARG A 145 12.74 1.46 13.05
CA ARG A 145 12.05 1.40 14.34
C ARG A 145 11.77 -0.03 14.74
N ARG A 146 12.68 -0.61 15.48
CA ARG A 146 12.62 -2.00 15.93
C ARG A 146 11.48 -2.20 16.94
N VAL A 147 11.03 -3.44 17.07
CA VAL A 147 10.02 -3.85 18.04
C VAL A 147 10.48 -3.50 19.46
N LYS A 148 9.62 -2.83 20.21
CA LYS A 148 9.89 -2.41 21.58
C LYS A 148 10.15 -3.62 22.50
N GLY A 149 11.25 -3.54 23.25
CA GLY A 149 11.73 -4.64 24.10
C GLY A 149 12.55 -5.70 23.37
N TYR A 150 12.67 -5.62 22.05
CA TYR A 150 13.47 -6.55 21.21
C TYR A 150 14.47 -5.80 20.32
N GLU A 151 14.84 -4.57 20.65
CA GLU A 151 15.65 -3.69 19.80
C GLU A 151 17.03 -4.27 19.49
N ASN A 152 17.57 -5.09 20.39
CA ASN A 152 18.89 -5.71 20.26
C ASN A 152 18.84 -7.24 20.11
N VAL A 153 17.65 -7.80 19.93
CA VAL A 153 17.42 -9.25 19.81
C VAL A 153 17.24 -9.62 18.35
N ARG A 154 17.84 -10.73 17.93
CA ARG A 154 17.66 -11.27 16.58
C ARG A 154 16.48 -12.23 16.54
N PHE A 155 15.81 -12.32 15.41
CA PHE A 155 14.64 -13.18 15.22
C PHE A 155 14.86 -14.64 15.70
N TRP A 156 16.03 -15.21 15.45
CA TRP A 156 16.38 -16.59 15.87
C TRP A 156 16.71 -16.73 17.36
N GLU A 157 16.77 -15.63 18.11
CA GLU A 157 16.97 -15.61 19.57
C GLU A 157 15.64 -15.41 20.30
N ILE A 158 14.54 -15.16 19.57
CA ILE A 158 13.22 -14.88 20.14
C ILE A 158 12.49 -16.21 20.37
N ASP A 159 12.01 -16.40 21.60
CA ASP A 159 11.03 -17.42 21.87
C ASP A 159 9.65 -16.98 21.37
N LEU A 160 9.23 -17.55 20.24
CA LEU A 160 7.96 -17.21 19.60
C LEU A 160 6.73 -17.57 20.44
N SER A 161 6.85 -18.48 21.42
CA SER A 161 5.75 -18.81 22.33
C SER A 161 5.39 -17.69 23.29
N CYS A 162 6.36 -16.81 23.57
CA CYS A 162 6.23 -15.64 24.46
C CYS A 162 6.27 -14.30 23.70
N PHE A 163 6.37 -14.32 22.36
CA PHE A 163 6.49 -13.11 21.55
C PHE A 163 5.14 -12.41 21.42
N SER A 164 4.92 -11.39 22.24
CA SER A 164 3.71 -10.56 22.22
C SER A 164 4.08 -9.09 22.46
N PRO A 165 4.78 -8.45 21.51
CA PRO A 165 5.22 -7.08 21.69
C PRO A 165 4.08 -6.07 21.54
N ASP A 166 4.23 -4.93 22.18
CA ASP A 166 3.41 -3.75 21.91
C ASP A 166 3.79 -3.17 20.55
N ILE A 167 2.80 -2.85 19.73
CA ILE A 167 3.01 -2.22 18.43
C ILE A 167 3.48 -0.77 18.61
N THR A 168 4.52 -0.40 17.90
CA THR A 168 5.06 0.97 17.92
C THR A 168 4.27 1.85 16.94
N PHE A 169 3.54 2.82 17.47
CA PHE A 169 2.74 3.77 16.67
C PHE A 169 3.46 5.07 16.41
N ASP A 170 3.17 5.67 15.23
CA ASP A 170 3.57 7.02 14.87
C ASP A 170 2.63 7.59 13.78
N GLU A 171 2.85 8.84 13.37
CA GLU A 171 2.04 9.56 12.38
C GLU A 171 1.83 8.80 11.06
N HIS A 172 2.83 8.03 10.59
CA HIS A 172 2.69 7.23 9.37
C HIS A 172 1.62 6.13 9.49
N CYS A 173 1.25 5.70 10.70
CA CYS A 173 0.22 4.69 10.93
C CYS A 173 -1.17 5.12 10.42
N TYR A 174 -1.43 6.43 10.38
CA TYR A 174 -2.67 6.96 9.82
C TYR A 174 -2.84 6.61 8.33
N ALA A 175 -1.76 6.36 7.58
CA ALA A 175 -1.86 5.93 6.19
C ALA A 175 -2.53 4.55 6.04
N CYS A 176 -2.39 3.67 7.02
CA CYS A 176 -3.05 2.35 7.02
C CYS A 176 -4.53 2.44 7.43
N THR A 177 -4.92 3.50 8.15
CA THR A 177 -6.26 3.64 8.76
C THR A 177 -7.13 4.71 8.11
N ALA A 178 -6.56 5.55 7.22
CA ALA A 178 -7.31 6.63 6.58
C ALA A 178 -8.34 6.11 5.57
N GLY A 179 -9.55 6.63 5.61
CA GLY A 179 -10.62 6.28 4.68
C GLY A 179 -11.04 4.81 4.78
N SER A 180 -10.94 4.06 3.71
CA SER A 180 -11.21 2.62 3.70
C SER A 180 -10.04 1.77 4.23
N GLY A 181 -8.97 2.39 4.66
CA GLY A 181 -7.74 1.74 5.05
C GLY A 181 -6.91 1.26 3.86
N SER A 182 -5.71 0.77 4.15
CA SER A 182 -4.76 0.36 3.11
C SER A 182 -3.93 -0.83 3.57
N SER A 183 -3.90 -1.87 2.77
CA SER A 183 -3.04 -3.04 2.98
C SER A 183 -2.62 -3.68 1.65
N CYS A 184 -1.73 -4.67 1.71
CA CYS A 184 -1.34 -5.47 0.54
C CYS A 184 -2.51 -6.28 -0.07
N HIS A 185 -3.65 -6.36 0.64
CA HIS A 185 -4.84 -7.07 0.18
C HIS A 185 -5.98 -6.11 -0.26
N GLY A 186 -5.73 -4.81 -0.27
CA GLY A 186 -6.70 -3.79 -0.64
C GLY A 186 -7.25 -3.01 0.55
N THR A 187 -8.50 -2.58 0.45
CA THR A 187 -9.19 -1.84 1.50
C THR A 187 -9.46 -2.72 2.73
N LEU A 188 -9.35 -2.14 3.92
CA LEU A 188 -9.53 -2.83 5.21
C LEU A 188 -10.96 -2.77 5.73
N ALA A 189 -11.67 -1.66 5.46
CA ALA A 189 -13.06 -1.48 5.90
C ALA A 189 -14.04 -2.11 4.91
N ASP A 190 -15.05 -2.82 5.44
CA ASP A 190 -16.14 -3.34 4.62
C ASP A 190 -17.08 -2.19 4.17
N LYS A 191 -17.62 -2.27 2.95
CA LYS A 191 -18.50 -1.25 2.35
C LYS A 191 -19.73 -0.89 3.18
N LYS A 192 -20.19 -1.78 4.08
CA LYS A 192 -21.36 -1.57 4.93
C LYS A 192 -21.11 -0.60 6.10
N ALA A 193 -19.88 -0.39 6.52
CA ALA A 193 -19.54 0.50 7.64
C ALA A 193 -19.44 1.98 7.24
N ALA A 194 -19.21 2.27 5.96
CA ALA A 194 -19.06 3.65 5.46
C ALA A 194 -20.37 4.42 5.27
N CYS A 195 -21.53 3.77 5.39
CA CYS A 195 -22.84 4.39 5.17
C CYS A 195 -23.63 4.73 6.45
N ALA A 196 -23.01 4.65 7.64
CA ALA A 196 -23.71 4.85 8.92
C ALA A 196 -23.26 6.08 9.69
N SER A 197 -22.97 7.17 9.01
CA SER A 197 -22.86 8.51 9.65
C SER A 197 -23.25 9.57 8.65
N GLY A 198 -24.58 9.76 8.53
CA GLY A 198 -25.20 10.97 7.98
C GLY A 198 -25.45 11.96 9.10
#